data_691f488c861823a8a699bc6671333a85
#
_entry.id   691f488c861823a8a699bc6671333a85
#
_cell.length_a   1.000
_cell.length_b   1.000
_cell.length_c   1.000
_cell.angle_alpha   90.00
_cell.angle_beta   90.00
_cell.angle_gamma   90.00
#
_symmetry.space_group_name_H-M   'P 1'
#
loop_
_entity.id
_entity.type
_entity.pdbx_description
1 polymer ?
#
loop_
_entity_poly.entity_id
_entity_poly.type
_entity_poly.pdbx_seq_one_letter_code
_entity_poly.pdbx_strand_id
1 'polypeptide(L)'
;DWVNEGHVAHLGLHNGWGYNPVAMMATEPRLCPGGWRELRDTVAALKAVGIQVILDVVFNHSGESDVLGPVLSMRGLDNRYYYKHNDSFQLINDTGCGNTIACEREGVAQLMIDTMRHWILKTGVAGFRFDLATVMGRLPTGFSNQAPLLNMMKNDPLLSQALLIAEPWDIGPGGYQLGGFQSPWLEWNDKYRDDVRRYWQGQPNALGGLATRLAGSSDVFAHDGRAPKASVNFIAAHDGFCLRDVVSYSHKYNQNNGEQNRDGSNDNHSWSNCVEGELPDDADPVAIQRLKDNRMRDIRALLTTLFVSQGTVMLTAGDELGRTQHGNNNAYAQDNEVTWIDWANAEQSLIHFVGALAALRRSLKTLHFDRFLTGQSEGDAPCSVDVRWWRVDGQEMQVGDWYSDSRCFGLSLYQEGERVLLWFNAGHEAAILTLPAIHAGGGWRVACDSSTAQLSGDVSEKIALLNGRSVQVWVGLN
;
A
#
# COMPACT_ATOMS: atom_id res chain seq x y z
N ASP A 1 -1.48 -16.51 -17.49
CA ASP A 1 -1.74 -16.03 -18.85
C ASP A 1 -3.07 -15.25 -18.87
N TRP A 2 -3.12 -14.11 -19.58
CA TRP A 2 -4.29 -13.24 -19.65
C TRP A 2 -4.57 -12.75 -21.07
N VAL A 3 -5.73 -12.14 -21.27
CA VAL A 3 -6.15 -11.59 -22.57
C VAL A 3 -6.44 -10.09 -22.47
N ASN A 4 -6.31 -9.40 -23.60
CA ASN A 4 -6.80 -8.03 -23.73
C ASN A 4 -8.33 -8.01 -23.79
N GLU A 5 -8.91 -7.00 -23.17
CA GLU A 5 -10.33 -6.69 -23.33
C GLU A 5 -10.61 -6.22 -24.77
N GLY A 6 -11.73 -6.66 -25.32
CA GLY A 6 -12.08 -6.34 -26.72
C GLY A 6 -12.19 -4.84 -26.98
N HIS A 7 -12.70 -4.05 -26.04
CA HIS A 7 -12.82 -2.60 -26.16
C HIS A 7 -11.45 -1.89 -26.12
N VAL A 8 -10.49 -2.40 -25.34
CA VAL A 8 -9.11 -1.89 -25.28
C VAL A 8 -8.37 -2.18 -26.59
N ALA A 9 -8.50 -3.42 -27.09
CA ALA A 9 -7.83 -3.84 -28.34
C ALA A 9 -8.28 -3.00 -29.55
N HIS A 10 -9.56 -2.62 -29.65
CA HIS A 10 -10.07 -1.76 -30.72
C HIS A 10 -9.44 -0.36 -30.77
N LEU A 11 -8.94 0.11 -29.64
CA LEU A 11 -8.23 1.39 -29.53
C LEU A 11 -6.72 1.26 -29.77
N GLY A 12 -6.24 0.06 -30.06
CA GLY A 12 -4.80 -0.21 -30.19
C GLY A 12 -4.07 -0.21 -28.85
N LEU A 13 -4.79 -0.30 -27.74
CA LEU A 13 -4.26 -0.37 -26.39
C LEU A 13 -4.07 -1.81 -25.94
N HIS A 14 -3.23 -2.00 -24.94
CA HIS A 14 -2.91 -3.32 -24.39
C HIS A 14 -3.00 -3.32 -22.87
N ASN A 15 -3.58 -4.39 -22.32
CA ASN A 15 -3.61 -4.62 -20.87
C ASN A 15 -2.18 -4.90 -20.36
N GLY A 16 -1.67 -3.99 -19.54
CA GLY A 16 -0.35 -4.08 -18.91
C GLY A 16 -0.37 -4.66 -17.50
N TRP A 17 -1.53 -4.69 -16.82
CA TRP A 17 -1.61 -5.16 -15.45
C TRP A 17 -1.76 -6.68 -15.32
N GLY A 18 -2.42 -7.33 -16.29
CA GLY A 18 -2.61 -8.77 -16.27
C GLY A 18 -3.80 -9.28 -15.46
N TYR A 19 -4.65 -8.40 -14.92
CA TYR A 19 -5.84 -8.80 -14.14
C TYR A 19 -7.02 -9.25 -15.00
N ASN A 20 -6.76 -10.01 -16.06
CA ASN A 20 -7.77 -10.55 -16.96
C ASN A 20 -7.43 -12.01 -17.35
N PRO A 21 -7.29 -12.92 -16.35
CA PRO A 21 -6.71 -14.25 -16.59
C PRO A 21 -7.66 -15.17 -17.35
N VAL A 22 -7.05 -16.09 -18.11
CA VAL A 22 -7.74 -17.21 -18.79
C VAL A 22 -7.13 -18.55 -18.44
N ALA A 23 -5.84 -18.59 -18.05
CA ALA A 23 -5.15 -19.83 -17.67
C ALA A 23 -4.36 -19.60 -16.37
N MET A 24 -4.91 -20.08 -15.25
CA MET A 24 -4.41 -19.78 -13.91
C MET A 24 -3.06 -20.44 -13.59
N MET A 25 -2.70 -21.54 -14.27
CA MET A 25 -1.44 -22.29 -14.07
C MET A 25 -0.40 -22.05 -15.16
N ALA A 26 -0.58 -21.03 -16.01
CA ALA A 26 0.33 -20.68 -17.08
C ALA A 26 0.91 -19.29 -16.87
N THR A 27 2.20 -19.12 -17.20
CA THR A 27 2.83 -17.80 -17.28
C THR A 27 2.39 -17.09 -18.54
N GLU A 28 2.45 -15.76 -18.54
CA GLU A 28 2.26 -14.94 -19.74
C GLU A 28 3.50 -15.06 -20.64
N PRO A 29 3.39 -15.59 -21.87
CA PRO A 29 4.54 -15.84 -22.73
C PRO A 29 5.32 -14.57 -23.13
N ARG A 30 4.66 -13.41 -23.18
CA ARG A 30 5.31 -12.12 -23.48
C ARG A 30 6.26 -11.69 -22.37
N LEU A 31 5.94 -11.98 -21.11
CA LEU A 31 6.73 -11.62 -19.93
C LEU A 31 7.68 -12.73 -19.49
N CYS A 32 7.31 -13.98 -19.74
CA CYS A 32 8.05 -15.15 -19.28
C CYS A 32 8.11 -16.22 -20.40
N PRO A 33 8.87 -15.98 -21.48
CA PRO A 33 8.93 -16.87 -22.64
C PRO A 33 9.47 -18.27 -22.31
N GLY A 34 10.30 -18.41 -21.28
CA GLY A 34 10.80 -19.71 -20.77
C GLY A 34 9.80 -20.44 -19.87
N GLY A 35 8.61 -19.86 -19.65
CA GLY A 35 7.54 -20.42 -18.84
C GLY A 35 7.93 -20.55 -17.36
N TRP A 36 7.26 -21.45 -16.63
CA TRP A 36 7.47 -21.64 -15.20
C TRP A 36 8.93 -21.98 -14.81
N ARG A 37 9.75 -22.47 -15.71
CA ARG A 37 11.19 -22.76 -15.45
C ARG A 37 11.97 -21.45 -15.30
N GLU A 38 11.77 -20.51 -16.19
CA GLU A 38 12.37 -19.17 -16.11
C GLU A 38 11.94 -18.45 -14.83
N LEU A 39 10.64 -18.48 -14.51
CA LEU A 39 10.13 -17.93 -13.25
C LEU A 39 10.79 -18.59 -12.01
N ARG A 40 10.92 -19.93 -12.02
CA ARG A 40 11.60 -20.65 -10.93
C ARG A 40 13.06 -20.18 -10.75
N ASP A 41 13.78 -20.03 -11.84
CA ASP A 41 15.19 -19.65 -11.81
C ASP A 41 15.33 -18.18 -11.32
N THR A 42 14.39 -17.31 -11.69
CA THR A 42 14.28 -15.93 -11.17
C THR A 42 13.96 -15.92 -9.68
N VAL A 43 12.99 -16.70 -9.23
CA VAL A 43 12.63 -16.83 -7.80
C VAL A 43 13.83 -17.32 -6.98
N ALA A 44 14.57 -18.32 -7.50
CA ALA A 44 15.75 -18.85 -6.84
C ALA A 44 16.88 -17.80 -6.73
N ALA A 45 17.10 -17.00 -7.77
CA ALA A 45 18.10 -15.93 -7.78
C ALA A 45 17.76 -14.83 -6.76
N LEU A 46 16.51 -14.39 -6.70
CA LEU A 46 16.03 -13.39 -5.72
C LEU A 46 16.12 -13.93 -4.29
N LYS A 47 15.74 -15.19 -4.08
CA LYS A 47 15.82 -15.82 -2.76
C LYS A 47 17.28 -15.93 -2.26
N ALA A 48 18.24 -16.13 -3.14
CA ALA A 48 19.66 -16.20 -2.79
C ALA A 48 20.21 -14.88 -2.23
N VAL A 49 19.57 -13.75 -2.55
CA VAL A 49 19.89 -12.42 -2.00
C VAL A 49 18.88 -11.95 -0.91
N GLY A 50 18.07 -12.87 -0.37
CA GLY A 50 17.15 -12.61 0.74
C GLY A 50 15.81 -12.00 0.33
N ILE A 51 15.47 -11.99 -0.96
CA ILE A 51 14.20 -11.46 -1.47
C ILE A 51 13.25 -12.63 -1.75
N GLN A 52 12.07 -12.60 -1.14
CA GLN A 52 10.99 -13.56 -1.41
C GLN A 52 10.07 -13.03 -2.51
N VAL A 53 9.59 -13.93 -3.35
CA VAL A 53 8.64 -13.61 -4.42
C VAL A 53 7.25 -14.06 -4.02
N ILE A 54 6.27 -13.17 -4.18
CA ILE A 54 4.84 -13.41 -3.97
C ILE A 54 4.17 -13.24 -5.33
N LEU A 55 3.28 -14.15 -5.71
CA LEU A 55 2.47 -13.99 -6.91
C LEU A 55 1.18 -13.22 -6.60
N ASP A 56 0.89 -12.25 -7.45
CA ASP A 56 -0.42 -11.61 -7.49
C ASP A 56 -1.36 -12.48 -8.35
N VAL A 57 -2.48 -12.92 -7.75
CA VAL A 57 -3.38 -13.89 -8.38
C VAL A 57 -4.81 -13.39 -8.39
N VAL A 58 -5.50 -13.68 -9.49
CA VAL A 58 -6.90 -13.28 -9.72
C VAL A 58 -7.76 -14.53 -9.66
N PHE A 59 -8.46 -14.73 -8.53
CA PHE A 59 -9.39 -15.85 -8.33
C PHE A 59 -10.85 -15.40 -8.25
N ASN A 60 -11.09 -14.12 -8.46
CA ASN A 60 -12.40 -13.51 -8.35
C ASN A 60 -13.15 -13.44 -9.68
N HIS A 61 -12.45 -13.32 -10.82
CA HIS A 61 -13.03 -13.27 -12.16
C HIS A 61 -12.08 -13.88 -13.19
N SER A 62 -12.54 -13.94 -14.45
CA SER A 62 -11.70 -14.33 -15.59
C SER A 62 -11.89 -13.38 -16.78
N GLY A 63 -10.93 -13.42 -17.71
CA GLY A 63 -10.96 -12.69 -18.96
C GLY A 63 -12.08 -13.11 -19.95
N GLU A 64 -12.96 -14.02 -19.53
CA GLU A 64 -14.17 -14.35 -20.27
C GLU A 64 -15.29 -13.31 -20.12
N SER A 65 -15.09 -12.27 -19.27
CA SER A 65 -15.91 -11.08 -19.12
C SER A 65 -17.41 -11.37 -18.91
N ASP A 66 -18.31 -10.55 -19.48
CA ASP A 66 -19.77 -10.67 -19.38
C ASP A 66 -20.37 -11.65 -20.41
N VAL A 67 -21.70 -11.61 -20.60
CA VAL A 67 -22.43 -12.49 -21.53
C VAL A 67 -21.96 -12.33 -22.98
N LEU A 68 -21.39 -11.20 -23.36
CA LEU A 68 -20.86 -10.94 -24.70
C LEU A 68 -19.36 -11.28 -24.82
N GLY A 69 -18.72 -11.62 -23.70
CA GLY A 69 -17.33 -11.98 -23.67
C GLY A 69 -17.00 -13.31 -24.34
N PRO A 70 -15.72 -13.58 -24.58
CA PRO A 70 -15.28 -14.79 -25.29
C PRO A 70 -15.51 -16.05 -24.44
N VAL A 71 -15.52 -17.20 -25.11
CA VAL A 71 -15.53 -18.52 -24.48
C VAL A 71 -14.18 -19.17 -24.71
N LEU A 72 -13.30 -19.09 -23.71
CA LEU A 72 -11.90 -19.44 -23.82
C LEU A 72 -11.46 -20.54 -22.85
N SER A 73 -12.08 -20.64 -21.69
CA SER A 73 -11.65 -21.46 -20.59
C SER A 73 -12.86 -22.07 -19.84
N MET A 74 -13.07 -21.69 -18.59
CA MET A 74 -14.08 -22.27 -17.68
C MET A 74 -15.51 -22.12 -18.18
N ARG A 75 -15.82 -21.04 -18.90
CA ARG A 75 -17.15 -20.85 -19.51
C ARG A 75 -17.49 -21.94 -20.49
N GLY A 76 -16.52 -22.37 -21.30
CA GLY A 76 -16.72 -23.44 -22.28
C GLY A 76 -16.86 -24.83 -21.65
N LEU A 77 -16.32 -25.01 -20.44
CA LEU A 77 -16.42 -26.26 -19.70
C LEU A 77 -17.80 -26.38 -19.00
N ASP A 78 -18.11 -25.46 -18.11
CA ASP A 78 -19.41 -25.36 -17.44
C ASP A 78 -19.62 -23.95 -16.88
N ASN A 79 -20.20 -23.06 -17.67
CA ASN A 79 -20.46 -21.67 -17.27
C ASN A 79 -21.27 -21.58 -15.97
N ARG A 80 -22.24 -22.51 -15.75
CA ARG A 80 -23.07 -22.48 -14.56
C ARG A 80 -22.34 -22.96 -13.32
N TYR A 81 -21.36 -23.82 -13.47
CA TYR A 81 -20.59 -24.36 -12.35
C TYR A 81 -19.47 -23.41 -11.89
N TYR A 82 -18.75 -22.81 -12.84
CA TYR A 82 -17.60 -21.99 -12.51
C TYR A 82 -17.94 -20.56 -12.12
N TYR A 83 -19.05 -20.02 -12.60
CA TYR A 83 -19.43 -18.63 -12.35
C TYR A 83 -20.71 -18.51 -11.52
N LYS A 84 -20.82 -17.39 -10.78
CA LYS A 84 -22.03 -17.05 -10.04
C LYS A 84 -23.13 -16.56 -10.97
N HIS A 85 -24.35 -16.99 -10.71
CA HIS A 85 -25.55 -16.57 -11.44
C HIS A 85 -26.65 -16.20 -10.45
N ASN A 86 -27.50 -15.27 -10.84
CA ASN A 86 -28.77 -14.99 -10.15
C ASN A 86 -29.84 -16.04 -10.50
N ASP A 87 -31.00 -15.91 -9.89
CA ASP A 87 -32.14 -16.83 -10.11
C ASP A 87 -32.65 -16.86 -11.57
N SER A 88 -32.36 -15.80 -12.35
CA SER A 88 -32.66 -15.71 -13.77
C SER A 88 -31.54 -16.22 -14.67
N PHE A 89 -30.51 -16.87 -14.11
CA PHE A 89 -29.33 -17.38 -14.78
C PHE A 89 -28.46 -16.31 -15.48
N GLN A 90 -28.51 -15.05 -15.02
CA GLN A 90 -27.63 -14.01 -15.46
C GLN A 90 -26.36 -14.03 -14.60
N LEU A 91 -25.21 -13.75 -15.21
CA LEU A 91 -23.93 -13.64 -14.49
C LEU A 91 -24.00 -12.55 -13.42
N ILE A 92 -23.54 -12.87 -12.23
CA ILE A 92 -23.30 -11.89 -11.16
C ILE A 92 -21.95 -11.23 -11.42
N ASN A 93 -21.89 -9.90 -11.25
CA ASN A 93 -20.70 -9.10 -11.46
C ASN A 93 -20.32 -8.33 -10.19
N ASP A 94 -19.87 -9.05 -9.15
CA ASP A 94 -19.34 -8.45 -7.91
C ASP A 94 -17.93 -7.88 -8.09
N THR A 95 -17.31 -8.10 -9.25
CA THR A 95 -15.90 -7.77 -9.52
C THR A 95 -15.70 -6.52 -10.38
N GLY A 96 -16.75 -6.09 -11.09
CA GLY A 96 -16.65 -5.03 -12.11
C GLY A 96 -16.16 -5.52 -13.48
N CYS A 97 -15.67 -6.77 -13.58
CA CYS A 97 -15.06 -7.33 -14.80
C CYS A 97 -16.03 -8.20 -15.63
N GLY A 98 -17.32 -8.18 -15.29
CA GLY A 98 -18.38 -8.87 -16.06
C GLY A 98 -18.78 -10.23 -15.53
N ASN A 99 -17.96 -10.86 -14.69
CA ASN A 99 -18.28 -12.16 -14.06
C ASN A 99 -17.71 -12.24 -12.64
N THR A 100 -18.22 -13.20 -11.87
CA THR A 100 -17.71 -13.56 -10.53
C THR A 100 -17.53 -15.07 -10.47
N ILE A 101 -16.34 -15.54 -10.13
CA ILE A 101 -16.07 -16.97 -9.96
C ILE A 101 -16.76 -17.50 -8.69
N ALA A 102 -17.36 -18.68 -8.78
CA ALA A 102 -18.11 -19.31 -7.70
C ALA A 102 -17.20 -20.09 -6.73
N CYS A 103 -16.33 -19.35 -5.99
CA CYS A 103 -15.33 -19.92 -5.09
C CYS A 103 -15.91 -20.74 -3.94
N GLU A 104 -17.21 -20.63 -3.65
CA GLU A 104 -17.92 -21.43 -2.64
C GLU A 104 -18.17 -22.87 -3.08
N ARG A 105 -18.00 -23.19 -4.37
CA ARG A 105 -18.19 -24.54 -4.90
C ARG A 105 -16.95 -25.39 -4.76
N GLU A 106 -17.10 -26.61 -4.27
CA GLU A 106 -16.00 -27.51 -3.93
C GLU A 106 -14.98 -27.70 -5.07
N GLY A 107 -15.43 -28.01 -6.29
CA GLY A 107 -14.51 -28.21 -7.43
C GLY A 107 -13.82 -26.92 -7.88
N VAL A 108 -14.47 -25.77 -7.73
CA VAL A 108 -13.83 -24.45 -8.00
C VAL A 108 -12.81 -24.15 -6.93
N ALA A 109 -13.14 -24.30 -5.66
CA ALA A 109 -12.21 -24.14 -4.55
C ALA A 109 -10.99 -25.07 -4.69
N GLN A 110 -11.22 -26.35 -5.08
CA GLN A 110 -10.13 -27.30 -5.32
C GLN A 110 -9.21 -26.86 -6.47
N LEU A 111 -9.76 -26.33 -7.57
CA LEU A 111 -8.96 -25.78 -8.66
C LEU A 111 -8.06 -24.63 -8.18
N MET A 112 -8.55 -23.75 -7.30
CA MET A 112 -7.75 -22.66 -6.72
C MET A 112 -6.64 -23.19 -5.81
N ILE A 113 -6.94 -24.19 -4.97
CA ILE A 113 -5.94 -24.87 -4.13
C ILE A 113 -4.83 -25.49 -5.00
N ASP A 114 -5.22 -26.23 -6.06
CA ASP A 114 -4.26 -26.89 -6.94
C ASP A 114 -3.42 -25.88 -7.72
N THR A 115 -4.01 -24.75 -8.10
CA THR A 115 -3.29 -23.63 -8.72
C THR A 115 -2.21 -23.06 -7.80
N MET A 116 -2.54 -22.78 -6.54
CA MET A 116 -1.57 -22.26 -5.57
C MET A 116 -0.46 -23.27 -5.28
N ARG A 117 -0.83 -24.55 -5.08
CA ARG A 117 0.15 -25.65 -4.91
C ARG A 117 1.07 -25.78 -6.13
N HIS A 118 0.51 -25.69 -7.36
CA HIS A 118 1.28 -25.72 -8.58
C HIS A 118 2.38 -24.65 -8.56
N TRP A 119 2.06 -23.40 -8.26
CA TRP A 119 3.02 -22.30 -8.24
C TRP A 119 4.09 -22.50 -7.17
N ILE A 120 3.73 -22.83 -5.93
CA ILE A 120 4.70 -23.08 -4.86
C ILE A 120 5.65 -24.22 -5.25
N LEU A 121 5.12 -25.36 -5.70
CA LEU A 121 5.92 -26.54 -6.00
C LEU A 121 6.78 -26.39 -7.24
N LYS A 122 6.33 -25.67 -8.26
CA LYS A 122 7.06 -25.51 -9.53
C LYS A 122 8.06 -24.37 -9.51
N THR A 123 7.77 -23.28 -8.80
CA THR A 123 8.58 -22.06 -8.88
C THR A 123 9.24 -21.66 -7.56
N GLY A 124 8.75 -22.16 -6.44
CA GLY A 124 9.28 -21.81 -5.11
C GLY A 124 8.88 -20.45 -4.59
N VAL A 125 7.78 -19.86 -5.10
CA VAL A 125 7.20 -18.61 -4.57
C VAL A 125 6.80 -18.77 -3.11
N ALA A 126 6.93 -17.69 -2.33
CA ALA A 126 6.71 -17.71 -0.89
C ALA A 126 5.24 -17.48 -0.49
N GLY A 127 4.41 -17.06 -1.41
CA GLY A 127 3.00 -16.76 -1.11
C GLY A 127 2.28 -16.05 -2.24
N PHE A 128 1.15 -15.45 -1.88
CA PHE A 128 0.22 -14.86 -2.82
C PHE A 128 -0.40 -13.56 -2.29
N ARG A 129 -0.60 -12.61 -3.20
CA ARG A 129 -1.57 -11.52 -3.02
C ARG A 129 -2.81 -11.87 -3.84
N PHE A 130 -3.97 -11.68 -3.27
CA PHE A 130 -5.25 -12.02 -3.91
C PHE A 130 -5.99 -10.75 -4.28
N ASP A 131 -6.18 -10.56 -5.57
CA ASP A 131 -7.02 -9.54 -6.14
C ASP A 131 -8.47 -9.74 -5.70
N LEU A 132 -9.16 -8.68 -5.27
CA LEU A 132 -10.55 -8.70 -4.78
C LEU A 132 -10.84 -9.94 -3.90
N ALA A 133 -10.00 -10.17 -2.89
CA ALA A 133 -10.01 -11.40 -2.07
C ALA A 133 -11.35 -11.69 -1.37
N THR A 134 -12.19 -10.67 -1.19
CA THR A 134 -13.54 -10.83 -0.62
C THR A 134 -14.37 -11.85 -1.36
N VAL A 135 -14.23 -11.97 -2.70
CA VAL A 135 -14.95 -12.96 -3.51
C VAL A 135 -14.67 -14.39 -3.04
N MET A 136 -13.46 -14.69 -2.56
CA MET A 136 -13.07 -16.03 -2.08
C MET A 136 -13.85 -16.45 -0.82
N GLY A 137 -14.36 -15.48 -0.07
CA GLY A 137 -15.15 -15.67 1.14
C GLY A 137 -16.66 -15.46 0.95
N ARG A 138 -17.13 -15.16 -0.27
CA ARG A 138 -18.53 -14.86 -0.55
C ARG A 138 -19.39 -16.12 -0.56
N LEU A 139 -20.35 -16.17 0.35
CA LEU A 139 -21.46 -17.16 0.40
C LEU A 139 -22.78 -16.47 0.02
N PRO A 140 -23.87 -17.22 -0.21
CA PRO A 140 -25.21 -16.65 -0.41
C PRO A 140 -25.68 -15.76 0.76
N THR A 141 -25.13 -15.98 1.96
CA THR A 141 -25.44 -15.22 3.19
C THR A 141 -24.54 -14.01 3.42
N GLY A 142 -23.58 -13.75 2.55
CA GLY A 142 -22.58 -12.69 2.68
C GLY A 142 -21.16 -13.22 2.81
N PHE A 143 -20.21 -12.35 3.15
CA PHE A 143 -18.83 -12.75 3.39
C PHE A 143 -18.68 -13.60 4.65
N SER A 144 -17.85 -14.64 4.56
CA SER A 144 -17.44 -15.45 5.71
C SER A 144 -15.97 -15.83 5.59
N ASN A 145 -15.18 -15.53 6.61
CA ASN A 145 -13.80 -16.00 6.71
C ASN A 145 -13.68 -17.52 6.97
N GLN A 146 -14.82 -18.21 7.13
CA GLN A 146 -14.95 -19.67 7.20
C GLN A 146 -15.49 -20.27 5.89
N ALA A 147 -15.51 -19.52 4.80
CA ALA A 147 -15.92 -20.04 3.50
C ALA A 147 -15.05 -21.23 3.06
N PRO A 148 -15.59 -22.16 2.23
CA PRO A 148 -14.89 -23.39 1.87
C PRO A 148 -13.46 -23.19 1.40
N LEU A 149 -13.21 -22.29 0.46
CA LEU A 149 -11.87 -22.04 -0.08
C LEU A 149 -10.92 -21.54 1.02
N LEU A 150 -11.33 -20.58 1.86
CA LEU A 150 -10.49 -20.04 2.92
C LEU A 150 -10.15 -21.10 3.98
N ASN A 151 -11.11 -21.98 4.31
CA ASN A 151 -10.87 -23.10 5.20
C ASN A 151 -9.94 -24.16 4.58
N MET A 152 -10.09 -24.46 3.28
CA MET A 152 -9.18 -25.38 2.58
C MET A 152 -7.75 -24.82 2.60
N MET A 153 -7.55 -23.54 2.33
CA MET A 153 -6.24 -22.89 2.41
C MET A 153 -5.62 -22.98 3.81
N LYS A 154 -6.39 -22.72 4.85
CA LYS A 154 -5.95 -22.79 6.26
C LYS A 154 -5.48 -24.19 6.65
N ASN A 155 -6.14 -25.23 6.16
CA ASN A 155 -5.84 -26.62 6.50
C ASN A 155 -4.88 -27.31 5.53
N ASP A 156 -4.47 -26.65 4.45
CA ASP A 156 -3.53 -27.18 3.48
C ASP A 156 -2.10 -27.11 4.02
N PRO A 157 -1.31 -28.20 4.01
CA PRO A 157 0.05 -28.22 4.57
C PRO A 157 1.03 -27.26 3.92
N LEU A 158 0.85 -26.91 2.62
CA LEU A 158 1.70 -25.96 1.93
C LEU A 158 1.19 -24.53 2.12
N LEU A 159 -0.11 -24.32 1.94
CA LEU A 159 -0.71 -22.98 1.95
C LEU A 159 -0.76 -22.39 3.36
N SER A 160 -0.88 -23.20 4.40
CA SER A 160 -0.80 -22.75 5.79
C SER A 160 0.56 -22.15 6.19
N GLN A 161 1.61 -22.41 5.40
CA GLN A 161 2.95 -21.85 5.57
C GLN A 161 3.24 -20.68 4.61
N ALA A 162 2.36 -20.43 3.64
CA ALA A 162 2.53 -19.39 2.65
C ALA A 162 2.19 -18.01 3.22
N LEU A 163 2.83 -16.97 2.70
CA LEU A 163 2.42 -15.60 2.96
C LEU A 163 1.16 -15.28 2.16
N LEU A 164 0.10 -14.87 2.84
CA LEU A 164 -1.20 -14.58 2.24
C LEU A 164 -1.55 -13.11 2.47
N ILE A 165 -1.78 -12.39 1.39
CA ILE A 165 -2.13 -10.97 1.40
C ILE A 165 -3.46 -10.79 0.69
N ALA A 166 -4.44 -10.22 1.36
CA ALA A 166 -5.73 -9.91 0.77
C ALA A 166 -5.79 -8.45 0.29
N GLU A 167 -6.38 -8.26 -0.89
CA GLU A 167 -7.08 -7.03 -1.19
C GLU A 167 -8.51 -7.20 -0.65
N PRO A 168 -8.86 -6.57 0.51
CA PRO A 168 -10.02 -6.98 1.31
C PRO A 168 -11.30 -6.27 0.89
N TRP A 169 -11.55 -6.13 -0.41
CA TRP A 169 -12.79 -5.55 -0.96
C TRP A 169 -13.17 -6.16 -2.29
N ASP A 170 -14.40 -5.89 -2.70
CA ASP A 170 -14.95 -6.01 -4.04
C ASP A 170 -16.12 -5.02 -4.19
N ILE A 171 -16.72 -4.89 -5.37
CA ILE A 171 -17.77 -3.90 -5.63
C ILE A 171 -19.19 -4.39 -5.34
N GLY A 172 -19.34 -5.66 -4.99
CA GLY A 172 -20.65 -6.25 -4.68
C GLY A 172 -21.19 -5.81 -3.30
N PRO A 173 -22.46 -6.05 -3.01
CA PRO A 173 -23.06 -5.73 -1.71
C PRO A 173 -22.28 -6.38 -0.56
N GLY A 174 -21.93 -5.59 0.47
CA GLY A 174 -21.12 -6.04 1.60
C GLY A 174 -19.69 -6.45 1.22
N GLY A 175 -19.15 -5.93 0.11
CA GLY A 175 -17.85 -6.31 -0.43
C GLY A 175 -16.65 -5.75 0.34
N TYR A 176 -16.81 -4.68 1.11
CA TYR A 176 -15.72 -4.10 1.89
C TYR A 176 -15.48 -4.89 3.18
N GLN A 177 -14.35 -5.59 3.28
CA GLN A 177 -14.03 -6.54 4.36
C GLN A 177 -12.67 -6.29 5.01
N LEU A 178 -12.19 -5.04 5.03
CA LEU A 178 -10.94 -4.69 5.72
C LEU A 178 -11.04 -5.07 7.21
N GLY A 179 -10.09 -5.89 7.67
CA GLY A 179 -10.10 -6.50 9.01
C GLY A 179 -10.88 -7.80 9.10
N GLY A 180 -11.56 -8.24 8.03
CA GLY A 180 -12.43 -9.43 8.03
C GLY A 180 -11.70 -10.77 7.85
N PHE A 181 -10.45 -10.78 7.43
CA PHE A 181 -9.66 -11.99 7.26
C PHE A 181 -9.01 -12.42 8.59
N GLN A 182 -8.88 -13.73 8.82
CA GLN A 182 -8.27 -14.25 10.04
C GLN A 182 -6.74 -14.20 10.00
N SER A 183 -6.10 -14.26 11.17
CA SER A 183 -4.67 -14.58 11.26
C SER A 183 -4.36 -15.90 10.52
N PRO A 184 -3.27 -16.00 9.73
CA PRO A 184 -2.16 -15.07 9.59
C PRO A 184 -2.22 -14.12 8.38
N TRP A 185 -3.40 -13.89 7.78
CA TRP A 185 -3.54 -13.03 6.62
C TRP A 185 -3.06 -11.61 6.89
N LEU A 186 -2.35 -11.04 5.92
CA LEU A 186 -2.10 -9.61 5.80
C LEU A 186 -3.17 -8.99 4.90
N GLU A 187 -3.50 -7.72 5.10
CA GLU A 187 -4.51 -7.02 4.31
C GLU A 187 -4.01 -5.66 3.84
N TRP A 188 -4.23 -5.34 2.58
CA TRP A 188 -4.02 -3.98 2.08
C TRP A 188 -4.95 -3.02 2.84
N ASN A 189 -4.36 -1.97 3.42
CA ASN A 189 -5.08 -1.03 4.26
C ASN A 189 -5.34 0.29 3.51
N ASP A 190 -6.48 0.41 2.85
CA ASP A 190 -6.90 1.62 2.16
C ASP A 190 -7.16 2.79 3.13
N LYS A 191 -7.62 2.52 4.37
CA LYS A 191 -7.74 3.55 5.41
C LYS A 191 -6.38 4.18 5.73
N TYR A 192 -5.29 3.38 5.73
CA TYR A 192 -3.94 3.93 5.89
C TYR A 192 -3.63 4.91 4.76
N ARG A 193 -3.80 4.50 3.51
CA ARG A 193 -3.59 5.35 2.33
C ARG A 193 -4.35 6.67 2.45
N ASP A 194 -5.63 6.59 2.72
CA ASP A 194 -6.53 7.74 2.68
C ASP A 194 -6.27 8.69 3.86
N ASP A 195 -6.12 8.19 5.09
CA ASP A 195 -5.87 9.02 6.27
C ASP A 195 -4.51 9.72 6.19
N VAL A 196 -3.46 9.04 5.69
CA VAL A 196 -2.15 9.65 5.47
C VAL A 196 -2.23 10.74 4.41
N ARG A 197 -2.88 10.47 3.27
CA ARG A 197 -3.05 11.47 2.20
C ARG A 197 -3.87 12.67 2.67
N ARG A 198 -4.97 12.47 3.41
CA ARG A 198 -5.80 13.55 3.98
C ARG A 198 -5.00 14.46 4.90
N TYR A 199 -4.20 13.89 5.78
CA TYR A 199 -3.35 14.68 6.68
C TYR A 199 -2.33 15.53 5.88
N TRP A 200 -1.61 14.93 4.94
CA TRP A 200 -0.61 15.64 4.14
C TRP A 200 -1.25 16.64 3.16
N GLN A 201 -2.46 16.39 2.68
CA GLN A 201 -3.25 17.36 1.91
C GLN A 201 -3.67 18.57 2.78
N GLY A 202 -3.68 18.43 4.10
CA GLY A 202 -4.06 19.47 5.05
C GLY A 202 -5.57 19.53 5.28
N GLN A 203 -6.28 18.41 5.15
CA GLN A 203 -7.72 18.35 5.48
C GLN A 203 -7.95 18.59 6.97
N PRO A 204 -9.06 19.24 7.35
CA PRO A 204 -9.42 19.43 8.76
C PRO A 204 -9.69 18.08 9.44
N ASN A 205 -9.42 18.00 10.76
CA ASN A 205 -9.66 16.81 11.59
C ASN A 205 -8.90 15.53 11.13
N ALA A 206 -7.84 15.64 10.31
CA ALA A 206 -7.11 14.48 9.81
C ALA A 206 -6.05 13.93 10.79
N LEU A 207 -5.73 14.65 11.86
CA LEU A 207 -4.66 14.31 12.81
C LEU A 207 -4.92 12.98 13.51
N GLY A 208 -6.12 12.77 14.06
CA GLY A 208 -6.48 11.53 14.77
C GLY A 208 -6.46 10.30 13.85
N GLY A 209 -6.86 10.46 12.57
CA GLY A 209 -6.76 9.42 11.56
C GLY A 209 -5.30 9.02 11.36
N LEU A 210 -4.41 9.97 11.07
CA LEU A 210 -2.98 9.69 10.90
C LEU A 210 -2.39 9.00 12.14
N ALA A 211 -2.67 9.50 13.35
CA ALA A 211 -2.16 8.90 14.59
C ALA A 211 -2.57 7.43 14.72
N THR A 212 -3.83 7.10 14.44
CA THR A 212 -4.31 5.71 14.43
C THR A 212 -3.56 4.84 13.43
N ARG A 213 -3.27 5.37 12.23
CA ARG A 213 -2.50 4.66 11.19
C ARG A 213 -1.04 4.45 11.61
N LEU A 214 -0.39 5.48 12.17
CA LEU A 214 0.99 5.40 12.68
C LEU A 214 1.14 4.32 13.76
N ALA A 215 0.12 4.18 14.62
CA ALA A 215 0.09 3.20 15.70
C ALA A 215 -0.32 1.78 15.27
N GLY A 216 -0.45 1.50 13.96
CA GLY A 216 -0.71 0.16 13.42
C GLY A 216 -2.16 -0.20 13.20
N SER A 217 -3.08 0.78 13.13
CA SER A 217 -4.50 0.57 12.78
C SER A 217 -5.21 -0.41 13.71
N SER A 218 -5.06 -0.22 15.03
CA SER A 218 -5.67 -1.09 16.05
C SER A 218 -7.20 -1.12 16.00
N ASP A 219 -7.83 -0.05 15.51
CA ASP A 219 -9.27 0.06 15.25
C ASP A 219 -9.77 -0.96 14.19
N VAL A 220 -8.87 -1.48 13.36
CA VAL A 220 -9.16 -2.46 12.31
C VAL A 220 -8.66 -3.84 12.69
N PHE A 221 -7.46 -3.95 13.25
CA PHE A 221 -6.75 -5.21 13.37
C PHE A 221 -6.56 -5.75 14.80
N ALA A 222 -6.92 -5.00 15.86
CA ALA A 222 -6.71 -5.44 17.24
C ALA A 222 -7.77 -6.46 17.71
N HIS A 223 -7.95 -7.53 16.93
CA HIS A 223 -8.83 -8.66 17.26
C HIS A 223 -8.22 -9.98 16.76
N ASP A 224 -8.74 -11.11 17.19
CA ASP A 224 -8.40 -12.47 16.75
C ASP A 224 -6.88 -12.80 16.81
N GLY A 225 -6.15 -12.21 17.79
CA GLY A 225 -4.72 -12.43 17.96
C GLY A 225 -3.85 -11.84 16.85
N ARG A 226 -4.37 -10.92 16.07
CA ARG A 226 -3.62 -10.21 15.02
C ARG A 226 -2.66 -9.20 15.65
N ALA A 227 -1.66 -8.81 14.89
CA ALA A 227 -0.63 -7.83 15.27
C ALA A 227 -0.58 -6.69 14.24
N PRO A 228 0.09 -5.56 14.53
CA PRO A 228 0.21 -4.43 13.60
C PRO A 228 0.67 -4.81 12.18
N LYS A 229 1.53 -5.83 12.07
CA LYS A 229 2.02 -6.34 10.76
C LYS A 229 0.92 -6.87 9.84
N ALA A 230 -0.29 -7.14 10.35
CA ALA A 230 -1.43 -7.52 9.52
C ALA A 230 -1.88 -6.39 8.57
N SER A 231 -1.62 -5.14 8.95
CA SER A 231 -1.84 -3.97 8.12
C SER A 231 -0.72 -3.84 7.09
N VAL A 232 -1.02 -4.00 5.80
CA VAL A 232 -0.13 -3.64 4.70
C VAL A 232 -0.38 -2.17 4.38
N ASN A 233 0.54 -1.33 4.80
CA ASN A 233 0.47 0.12 4.68
C ASN A 233 1.04 0.56 3.32
N PHE A 234 0.32 1.42 2.61
CA PHE A 234 0.77 1.98 1.33
C PHE A 234 0.28 3.41 1.13
N ILE A 235 1.01 4.18 0.33
CA ILE A 235 0.59 5.52 -0.12
C ILE A 235 -0.02 5.45 -1.51
N ALA A 236 0.52 4.60 -2.38
CA ALA A 236 0.08 4.35 -3.74
C ALA A 236 0.10 2.85 -4.03
N ALA A 237 -0.70 2.42 -4.99
CA ALA A 237 -0.73 1.06 -5.53
C ALA A 237 -0.69 1.12 -7.07
N HIS A 238 -0.85 -0.01 -7.75
CA HIS A 238 -0.92 -0.05 -9.22
C HIS A 238 -2.17 0.66 -9.75
N ASP A 239 -3.28 0.57 -9.02
CA ASP A 239 -4.50 1.32 -9.24
C ASP A 239 -4.47 2.66 -8.47
N GLY A 240 -5.00 3.70 -9.06
CA GLY A 240 -4.89 5.06 -8.53
C GLY A 240 -3.64 5.80 -9.01
N PHE A 241 -3.38 6.95 -8.41
CA PHE A 241 -2.18 7.73 -8.69
C PHE A 241 -0.93 7.06 -8.13
N CYS A 242 0.17 7.03 -8.91
CA CYS A 242 1.50 6.77 -8.38
C CYS A 242 1.93 7.90 -7.43
N LEU A 243 2.95 7.68 -6.62
CA LEU A 243 3.33 8.61 -5.54
C LEU A 243 3.63 10.04 -6.03
N ARG A 244 4.31 10.20 -7.17
CA ARG A 244 4.57 11.51 -7.77
C ARG A 244 3.27 12.20 -8.19
N ASP A 245 2.32 11.46 -8.75
CA ASP A 245 1.06 12.01 -9.23
C ASP A 245 0.15 12.41 -8.08
N VAL A 246 0.22 11.77 -6.91
CA VAL A 246 -0.49 12.19 -5.68
C VAL A 246 -0.18 13.65 -5.30
N VAL A 247 1.04 14.11 -5.55
CA VAL A 247 1.49 15.48 -5.20
C VAL A 247 1.54 16.42 -6.41
N SER A 248 1.11 15.94 -7.59
CA SER A 248 1.20 16.68 -8.85
C SER A 248 -0.14 16.92 -9.53
N TYR A 249 -1.17 16.15 -9.18
CA TYR A 249 -2.48 16.22 -9.82
C TYR A 249 -3.61 16.25 -8.81
N SER A 250 -4.50 17.22 -8.93
CA SER A 250 -5.73 17.30 -8.13
C SER A 250 -6.87 16.50 -8.76
N HIS A 251 -6.79 16.26 -10.07
CA HIS A 251 -7.81 15.57 -10.86
C HIS A 251 -7.16 14.48 -11.73
N LYS A 252 -7.94 13.46 -12.09
CA LYS A 252 -7.49 12.39 -12.99
C LYS A 252 -7.52 12.82 -14.47
N TYR A 253 -6.61 12.23 -15.24
CA TYR A 253 -6.44 12.47 -16.69
C TYR A 253 -6.39 11.13 -17.44
N ASN A 254 -7.54 10.43 -17.50
CA ASN A 254 -7.67 9.07 -18.07
C ASN A 254 -8.20 9.09 -19.53
N GLN A 255 -8.20 10.23 -20.23
CA GLN A 255 -8.75 10.35 -21.57
C GLN A 255 -8.15 9.33 -22.54
N ASN A 256 -6.87 9.04 -22.40
CA ASN A 256 -6.14 8.10 -23.26
C ASN A 256 -6.57 6.63 -23.06
N ASN A 257 -7.33 6.31 -22.00
CA ASN A 257 -7.89 4.97 -21.80
C ASN A 257 -9.11 4.69 -22.69
N GLY A 258 -9.64 5.73 -23.41
CA GLY A 258 -10.79 5.59 -24.31
C GLY A 258 -12.14 5.54 -23.62
N GLU A 259 -12.21 5.70 -22.29
CA GLU A 259 -13.42 5.65 -21.48
C GLU A 259 -13.98 7.03 -21.12
N GLN A 260 -13.55 8.07 -21.82
CA GLN A 260 -14.01 9.46 -21.64
C GLN A 260 -13.75 9.98 -20.20
N ASN A 261 -12.66 9.55 -19.58
CA ASN A 261 -12.27 9.91 -18.20
C ASN A 261 -13.30 9.49 -17.11
N ARG A 262 -14.15 8.46 -17.39
CA ARG A 262 -15.14 7.95 -16.43
C ARG A 262 -14.56 6.90 -15.51
N ASP A 263 -13.55 6.17 -15.96
CA ASP A 263 -12.80 5.14 -15.28
C ASP A 263 -11.90 5.70 -14.18
N GLY A 264 -11.50 4.85 -13.23
CA GLY A 264 -10.68 5.22 -12.08
C GLY A 264 -11.40 6.09 -11.04
N SER A 265 -10.79 6.28 -9.88
CA SER A 265 -11.38 7.04 -8.77
C SER A 265 -11.43 8.55 -9.05
N ASN A 266 -12.51 9.20 -8.62
CA ASN A 266 -12.61 10.67 -8.60
C ASN A 266 -12.05 11.27 -7.30
N ASP A 267 -12.02 10.50 -6.21
CA ASP A 267 -11.53 10.93 -4.91
C ASP A 267 -10.16 10.27 -4.64
N ASN A 268 -9.11 11.04 -4.89
CA ASN A 268 -7.74 10.55 -4.78
C ASN A 268 -7.01 11.07 -3.54
N HIS A 269 -7.59 12.00 -2.78
CA HIS A 269 -6.92 12.73 -1.70
C HIS A 269 -5.54 13.23 -2.13
N SER A 270 -5.46 13.82 -3.31
CA SER A 270 -4.24 14.29 -3.98
C SER A 270 -4.22 15.81 -4.10
N TRP A 271 -3.07 16.39 -4.41
CA TRP A 271 -2.91 17.84 -4.58
C TRP A 271 -1.83 18.17 -5.62
N SER A 272 -1.94 19.33 -6.27
CA SER A 272 -1.08 19.70 -7.40
C SER A 272 0.10 20.62 -7.04
N ASN A 273 0.26 21.02 -5.78
CA ASN A 273 1.22 22.06 -5.38
C ASN A 273 1.01 23.39 -6.17
N CYS A 274 -0.24 23.80 -6.34
CA CYS A 274 -0.69 24.97 -7.10
C CYS A 274 -0.49 24.91 -8.62
N VAL A 275 0.06 23.83 -9.16
CA VAL A 275 0.27 23.62 -10.60
C VAL A 275 -0.18 22.23 -10.97
N GLU A 276 -1.21 22.11 -11.81
CA GLU A 276 -1.72 20.82 -12.27
C GLU A 276 -0.77 20.23 -13.31
N GLY A 277 -0.16 19.09 -12.99
CA GLY A 277 0.85 18.47 -13.85
C GLY A 277 2.18 19.24 -13.91
N GLU A 278 2.84 19.20 -15.05
CA GLU A 278 4.13 19.85 -15.27
C GLU A 278 3.94 21.28 -15.79
N LEU A 279 4.87 22.17 -15.47
CA LEU A 279 4.94 23.48 -16.12
C LEU A 279 5.44 23.31 -17.57
N PRO A 280 5.01 24.21 -18.50
CA PRO A 280 5.56 24.22 -19.85
C PRO A 280 7.08 24.39 -19.85
N ASP A 281 7.77 23.78 -20.84
CA ASP A 281 9.24 23.80 -20.94
C ASP A 281 9.82 25.22 -21.08
N ASP A 282 9.04 26.17 -21.58
CA ASP A 282 9.40 27.59 -21.72
C ASP A 282 9.08 28.44 -20.47
N ALA A 283 8.56 27.82 -19.40
CA ALA A 283 8.34 28.53 -18.14
C ALA A 283 9.66 28.95 -17.48
N ASP A 284 9.56 29.89 -16.55
CA ASP A 284 10.72 30.36 -15.78
C ASP A 284 11.44 29.16 -15.08
N PRO A 285 12.73 28.92 -15.37
CA PRO A 285 13.49 27.82 -14.76
C PRO A 285 13.46 27.82 -13.23
N VAL A 286 13.38 28.98 -12.59
CA VAL A 286 13.27 29.10 -11.14
C VAL A 286 11.92 28.59 -10.65
N ALA A 287 10.84 28.87 -11.38
CA ALA A 287 9.52 28.38 -11.07
C ALA A 287 9.44 26.84 -11.24
N ILE A 288 10.03 26.30 -12.32
CA ILE A 288 10.10 24.86 -12.57
C ILE A 288 10.84 24.16 -11.40
N GLN A 289 12.03 24.68 -11.03
CA GLN A 289 12.83 24.08 -9.95
C GLN A 289 12.08 24.15 -8.60
N ARG A 290 11.47 25.29 -8.28
CA ARG A 290 10.68 25.46 -7.06
C ARG A 290 9.52 24.47 -6.97
N LEU A 291 8.82 24.22 -8.07
CA LEU A 291 7.73 23.24 -8.12
C LEU A 291 8.26 21.83 -7.87
N LYS A 292 9.37 21.46 -8.53
CA LYS A 292 10.03 20.16 -8.32
C LYS A 292 10.46 19.97 -6.86
N ASP A 293 11.08 20.99 -6.25
CA ASP A 293 11.53 20.94 -4.86
C ASP A 293 10.36 20.78 -3.88
N ASN A 294 9.25 21.48 -4.10
CA ASN A 294 8.05 21.36 -3.26
C ASN A 294 7.44 19.95 -3.34
N ARG A 295 7.27 19.42 -4.56
CA ARG A 295 6.77 18.05 -4.76
C ARG A 295 7.70 17.00 -4.18
N MET A 296 9.01 17.13 -4.37
CA MET A 296 10.00 16.23 -3.80
C MET A 296 9.99 16.26 -2.27
N ARG A 297 9.76 17.42 -1.65
CA ARG A 297 9.58 17.54 -0.20
C ARG A 297 8.36 16.75 0.28
N ASP A 298 7.23 16.89 -0.41
CA ASP A 298 6.01 16.16 -0.08
C ASP A 298 6.19 14.65 -0.27
N ILE A 299 6.82 14.20 -1.36
CA ILE A 299 7.16 12.78 -1.61
C ILE A 299 8.00 12.22 -0.46
N ARG A 300 9.06 12.92 -0.05
CA ARG A 300 9.92 12.47 1.05
C ARG A 300 9.17 12.42 2.38
N ALA A 301 8.28 13.37 2.64
CA ALA A 301 7.46 13.38 3.85
C ALA A 301 6.48 12.20 3.87
N LEU A 302 5.81 11.89 2.76
CA LEU A 302 4.92 10.74 2.60
C LEU A 302 5.69 9.42 2.80
N LEU A 303 6.85 9.27 2.14
CA LEU A 303 7.70 8.08 2.28
C LEU A 303 8.20 7.91 3.72
N THR A 304 8.67 8.99 4.36
CA THR A 304 9.11 8.91 5.76
C THR A 304 7.96 8.47 6.65
N THR A 305 6.75 9.05 6.48
CA THR A 305 5.55 8.63 7.20
C THR A 305 5.27 7.14 7.04
N LEU A 306 5.35 6.62 5.81
CA LEU A 306 5.15 5.21 5.51
C LEU A 306 6.17 4.33 6.24
N PHE A 307 7.46 4.68 6.16
CA PHE A 307 8.53 3.86 6.72
C PHE A 307 8.62 3.90 8.25
N VAL A 308 8.08 4.93 8.92
CA VAL A 308 8.09 5.02 10.40
C VAL A 308 6.79 4.51 11.03
N SER A 309 5.78 4.15 10.26
CA SER A 309 4.52 3.61 10.77
C SER A 309 4.66 2.15 11.24
N GLN A 310 3.91 1.78 12.27
CA GLN A 310 3.73 0.38 12.63
C GLN A 310 2.98 -0.37 11.51
N GLY A 311 3.34 -1.62 11.26
CA GLY A 311 2.73 -2.42 10.19
C GLY A 311 3.72 -2.87 9.12
N THR A 312 3.22 -3.49 8.07
CA THR A 312 3.99 -3.93 6.89
C THR A 312 4.00 -2.83 5.85
N VAL A 313 5.19 -2.42 5.40
CA VAL A 313 5.35 -1.38 4.39
C VAL A 313 5.19 -1.99 2.99
N MET A 314 4.36 -1.38 2.16
CA MET A 314 4.27 -1.65 0.72
C MET A 314 4.64 -0.40 -0.07
N LEU A 315 5.54 -0.54 -1.04
CA LEU A 315 5.93 0.49 -1.99
C LEU A 315 5.63 0.01 -3.40
N THR A 316 4.95 0.82 -4.20
CA THR A 316 4.70 0.50 -5.61
C THR A 316 5.99 0.65 -6.42
N ALA A 317 6.31 -0.35 -7.23
CA ALA A 317 7.51 -0.31 -8.07
C ALA A 317 7.53 0.94 -8.96
N GLY A 318 8.67 1.66 -8.93
CA GLY A 318 8.87 2.91 -9.64
C GLY A 318 8.57 4.17 -8.82
N ASP A 319 7.87 4.09 -7.68
CA ASP A 319 7.67 5.24 -6.80
C ASP A 319 9.00 5.73 -6.20
N GLU A 320 9.92 4.82 -5.91
CA GLU A 320 11.29 5.12 -5.50
C GLU A 320 12.14 5.78 -6.60
N LEU A 321 11.71 5.68 -7.84
CA LEU A 321 12.36 6.27 -9.01
C LEU A 321 11.77 7.65 -9.38
N GLY A 322 10.65 8.02 -8.73
CA GLY A 322 9.91 9.24 -9.04
C GLY A 322 9.11 9.15 -10.35
N ARG A 323 8.62 7.94 -10.71
CA ARG A 323 7.79 7.74 -11.91
C ARG A 323 6.51 8.57 -11.88
N THR A 324 5.99 8.92 -13.05
CA THR A 324 4.67 9.53 -13.24
C THR A 324 3.87 8.73 -14.25
N GLN A 325 2.56 8.73 -14.11
CA GLN A 325 1.58 8.28 -15.11
C GLN A 325 0.85 9.47 -15.73
N HIS A 326 1.40 10.69 -15.58
CA HIS A 326 0.86 11.94 -16.13
C HIS A 326 -0.60 12.21 -15.72
N GLY A 327 -0.94 11.83 -14.48
CA GLY A 327 -2.28 11.99 -13.92
C GLY A 327 -3.28 10.90 -14.37
N ASN A 328 -2.85 9.86 -15.08
CA ASN A 328 -3.68 8.69 -15.32
C ASN A 328 -3.70 7.81 -14.05
N ASN A 329 -4.87 7.68 -13.43
CA ASN A 329 -5.05 6.89 -12.22
C ASN A 329 -5.72 5.52 -12.43
N ASN A 330 -5.78 5.05 -13.69
CA ASN A 330 -6.33 3.74 -14.05
C ASN A 330 -5.63 3.19 -15.30
N ALA A 331 -4.31 3.08 -15.25
CA ALA A 331 -3.47 2.83 -16.41
C ALA A 331 -3.41 1.35 -16.86
N TYR A 332 -4.42 0.52 -16.55
CA TYR A 332 -4.44 -0.92 -16.86
C TYR A 332 -4.23 -1.22 -18.35
N ALA A 333 -4.76 -0.36 -19.21
CA ALA A 333 -4.72 -0.48 -20.67
C ALA A 333 -3.52 0.21 -21.30
N GLN A 334 -2.58 0.74 -20.52
CA GLN A 334 -1.46 1.53 -20.99
C GLN A 334 -0.15 0.74 -20.89
N ASP A 335 -0.03 -0.37 -21.63
CA ASP A 335 1.25 -1.10 -21.79
C ASP A 335 2.17 -0.32 -22.75
N ASN A 336 2.59 0.87 -22.33
CA ASN A 336 3.40 1.82 -23.08
C ASN A 336 4.17 2.75 -22.13
N GLU A 337 4.72 3.85 -22.67
CA GLU A 337 5.52 4.84 -21.93
C GLU A 337 4.80 5.50 -20.75
N VAL A 338 3.47 5.44 -20.67
CA VAL A 338 2.71 5.94 -19.51
C VAL A 338 3.00 5.11 -18.25
N THR A 339 3.18 3.80 -18.40
CA THR A 339 3.42 2.88 -17.27
C THR A 339 4.82 2.31 -17.22
N TRP A 340 5.54 2.32 -18.33
CA TRP A 340 6.90 1.81 -18.35
C TRP A 340 7.82 2.64 -17.49
N ILE A 341 8.73 1.98 -16.78
CA ILE A 341 9.68 2.65 -15.90
C ILE A 341 10.83 3.23 -16.74
N ASP A 342 11.00 4.54 -16.68
CA ASP A 342 12.13 5.24 -17.28
C ASP A 342 13.38 5.11 -16.37
N TRP A 343 14.12 4.03 -16.56
CA TRP A 343 15.33 3.75 -15.79
C TRP A 343 16.45 4.75 -16.06
N ALA A 344 16.47 5.37 -17.23
CA ALA A 344 17.53 6.31 -17.64
C ALA A 344 17.42 7.64 -16.90
N ASN A 345 16.18 8.08 -16.62
CA ASN A 345 15.89 9.34 -15.94
C ASN A 345 15.41 9.13 -14.49
N ALA A 346 15.74 7.98 -13.89
CA ALA A 346 15.39 7.69 -12.50
C ALA A 346 15.99 8.71 -11.53
N GLU A 347 15.16 9.18 -10.57
CA GLU A 347 15.56 10.14 -9.54
C GLU A 347 16.51 9.48 -8.51
N GLN A 348 17.82 9.55 -8.76
CA GLN A 348 18.83 8.87 -7.95
C GLN A 348 18.81 9.29 -6.49
N SER A 349 18.51 10.57 -6.21
CA SER A 349 18.44 11.08 -4.84
C SER A 349 17.31 10.44 -4.05
N LEU A 350 16.19 10.15 -4.71
CA LEU A 350 15.03 9.48 -4.11
C LEU A 350 15.31 7.99 -3.86
N ILE A 351 15.98 7.31 -4.79
CA ILE A 351 16.42 5.91 -4.60
C ILE A 351 17.26 5.77 -3.34
N HIS A 352 18.28 6.63 -3.20
CA HIS A 352 19.15 6.65 -2.03
C HIS A 352 18.36 6.94 -0.74
N PHE A 353 17.43 7.89 -0.79
CA PHE A 353 16.61 8.23 0.35
C PHE A 353 15.71 7.07 0.80
N VAL A 354 15.03 6.38 -0.14
CA VAL A 354 14.21 5.19 0.15
C VAL A 354 15.06 4.05 0.72
N GLY A 355 16.23 3.80 0.12
CA GLY A 355 17.17 2.81 0.63
C GLY A 355 17.59 3.07 2.07
N ALA A 356 17.83 4.34 2.40
CA ALA A 356 18.20 4.78 3.73
C ALA A 356 17.04 4.71 4.75
N LEU A 357 15.82 5.07 4.34
CA LEU A 357 14.62 4.86 5.17
C LEU A 357 14.41 3.37 5.49
N ALA A 358 14.60 2.51 4.50
CA ALA A 358 14.52 1.05 4.69
C ALA A 358 15.59 0.54 5.67
N ALA A 359 16.82 1.07 5.59
CA ALA A 359 17.89 0.74 6.52
C ALA A 359 17.60 1.26 7.93
N LEU A 360 17.15 2.51 8.05
CA LEU A 360 16.75 3.11 9.33
C LEU A 360 15.62 2.28 9.99
N ARG A 361 14.56 1.95 9.25
CA ARG A 361 13.47 1.13 9.77
C ARG A 361 13.99 -0.21 10.30
N ARG A 362 14.84 -0.93 9.55
CA ARG A 362 15.42 -2.20 10.00
C ARG A 362 16.27 -2.09 11.25
N SER A 363 16.90 -0.94 11.48
CA SER A 363 17.76 -0.71 12.65
C SER A 363 17.01 -0.36 13.93
N LEU A 364 15.74 0.05 13.84
CA LEU A 364 14.94 0.53 14.97
C LEU A 364 13.85 -0.50 15.33
N LYS A 365 14.02 -1.21 16.44
CA LYS A 365 13.03 -2.20 16.91
C LYS A 365 11.70 -1.57 17.32
N THR A 366 11.71 -0.33 17.80
CA THR A 366 10.48 0.44 18.09
C THR A 366 9.57 0.66 16.87
N LEU A 367 10.02 0.37 15.65
CA LEU A 367 9.20 0.39 14.44
C LEU A 367 8.66 -1.01 14.05
N HIS A 368 8.90 -2.03 14.88
CA HIS A 368 8.56 -3.44 14.62
C HIS A 368 7.85 -4.11 15.79
N PHE A 369 6.95 -3.40 16.46
CA PHE A 369 6.18 -4.02 17.53
C PHE A 369 5.36 -5.21 17.00
N ASP A 370 5.39 -6.30 17.73
CA ASP A 370 4.59 -7.50 17.49
C ASP A 370 3.21 -7.46 18.17
N ARG A 371 2.93 -6.39 18.92
CA ARG A 371 1.67 -6.09 19.59
C ARG A 371 1.25 -4.64 19.32
N PHE A 372 -0.01 -4.34 19.50
CA PHE A 372 -0.49 -2.95 19.43
C PHE A 372 -0.01 -2.15 20.63
N LEU A 373 0.25 -0.87 20.37
CA LEU A 373 0.67 0.10 21.39
C LEU A 373 -0.47 0.36 22.38
N THR A 374 -0.15 0.44 23.65
CA THR A 374 -1.12 0.49 24.74
C THR A 374 -1.13 1.81 25.53
N GLY A 375 -0.07 2.62 25.38
CA GLY A 375 0.17 3.78 26.25
C GLY A 375 0.56 3.38 27.68
N GLN A 376 0.98 2.13 27.89
CA GLN A 376 1.40 1.62 29.18
C GLN A 376 2.93 1.61 29.34
N SER A 377 3.39 1.66 30.57
CA SER A 377 4.83 1.58 30.87
C SER A 377 5.35 0.14 30.68
N GLU A 378 6.49 0.00 30.02
CA GLU A 378 7.25 -1.24 29.92
C GLU A 378 8.32 -1.29 31.05
N GLY A 379 7.91 -1.60 32.29
CA GLY A 379 8.78 -1.67 33.46
C GLY A 379 8.88 -0.39 34.28
N ASP A 380 9.83 -0.35 35.22
CA ASP A 380 9.96 0.70 36.23
C ASP A 380 10.83 1.90 35.79
N ALA A 381 11.39 1.85 34.58
CA ALA A 381 12.26 2.92 34.07
C ALA A 381 11.46 4.20 33.78
N PRO A 382 11.97 5.39 34.13
CA PRO A 382 11.36 6.65 33.69
C PRO A 382 11.24 6.69 32.17
N CYS A 383 10.10 7.19 31.65
CA CYS A 383 9.85 7.32 30.23
C CYS A 383 9.85 6.00 29.43
N SER A 384 9.41 4.89 30.05
CA SER A 384 9.29 3.57 29.42
C SER A 384 7.91 3.28 28.85
N VAL A 385 7.08 4.28 28.64
CA VAL A 385 5.75 4.14 28.01
C VAL A 385 5.91 3.85 26.52
N ASP A 386 5.28 2.78 26.04
CA ASP A 386 5.44 2.29 24.66
C ASP A 386 5.09 3.33 23.59
N VAL A 387 4.11 4.22 23.85
CA VAL A 387 3.76 5.36 23.01
C VAL A 387 3.29 6.57 23.82
N ARG A 388 3.76 7.77 23.45
CA ARG A 388 3.20 9.06 23.92
C ARG A 388 3.10 10.03 22.76
N TRP A 389 2.13 10.95 22.86
CA TRP A 389 1.82 11.93 21.83
C TRP A 389 2.11 13.35 22.33
N TRP A 390 2.73 14.17 21.51
CA TRP A 390 3.33 15.43 21.91
C TRP A 390 2.81 16.60 21.09
N ARG A 391 2.53 17.69 21.79
CA ARG A 391 2.35 19.02 21.22
C ARG A 391 3.70 19.67 20.97
N VAL A 392 3.73 20.67 20.09
CA VAL A 392 4.96 21.42 19.74
C VAL A 392 5.64 22.08 20.96
N ASP A 393 4.87 22.43 22.00
CA ASP A 393 5.38 23.00 23.27
C ASP A 393 5.96 21.95 24.23
N GLY A 394 6.06 20.70 23.83
CA GLY A 394 6.60 19.59 24.63
C GLY A 394 5.65 19.05 25.70
N GLN A 395 4.40 19.51 25.72
CA GLN A 395 3.36 18.92 26.56
C GLN A 395 2.71 17.71 25.88
N GLU A 396 2.26 16.75 26.68
CA GLU A 396 1.52 15.60 26.21
C GLU A 396 0.15 16.01 25.68
N MET A 397 -0.26 15.46 24.54
CA MET A 397 -1.54 15.77 23.90
C MET A 397 -2.71 15.36 24.79
N GLN A 398 -3.72 16.22 24.86
CA GLN A 398 -4.97 16.01 25.59
C GLN A 398 -6.11 15.68 24.61
N VAL A 399 -7.25 15.23 25.13
CA VAL A 399 -8.41 14.83 24.32
C VAL A 399 -8.82 15.91 23.31
N GLY A 400 -8.79 17.19 23.69
CA GLY A 400 -9.16 18.30 22.81
C GLY A 400 -8.20 18.52 21.64
N ASP A 401 -6.92 18.15 21.78
CA ASP A 401 -5.90 18.37 20.75
C ASP A 401 -6.15 17.50 19.52
N TRP A 402 -6.79 16.34 19.68
CA TRP A 402 -7.11 15.41 18.58
C TRP A 402 -8.16 15.96 17.59
N TYR A 403 -8.94 16.92 18.03
CA TYR A 403 -10.00 17.59 17.24
C TYR A 403 -9.58 18.99 16.80
N SER A 404 -8.32 19.36 17.02
CA SER A 404 -7.77 20.65 16.58
C SER A 404 -7.36 20.61 15.12
N ASP A 405 -7.26 21.79 14.51
CA ASP A 405 -6.68 21.95 13.16
C ASP A 405 -5.14 21.96 13.17
N SER A 406 -4.52 21.44 14.23
CA SER A 406 -3.06 21.36 14.31
C SER A 406 -2.52 20.46 13.19
N ARG A 407 -1.56 20.99 12.46
CA ARG A 407 -0.84 20.29 11.40
C ARG A 407 0.53 19.82 11.83
N CYS A 408 0.87 20.00 13.12
CA CYS A 408 2.16 19.62 13.68
C CYS A 408 1.96 18.90 15.01
N PHE A 409 2.53 17.71 15.12
CA PHE A 409 2.51 16.91 16.35
C PHE A 409 3.68 15.93 16.35
N GLY A 410 3.95 15.38 17.53
CA GLY A 410 4.98 14.33 17.69
C GLY A 410 4.45 13.09 18.39
N LEU A 411 5.18 11.99 18.20
CA LEU A 411 5.00 10.79 19.01
C LEU A 411 6.36 10.23 19.43
N SER A 412 6.46 9.74 20.65
CA SER A 412 7.62 8.97 21.11
C SER A 412 7.25 7.51 21.27
N LEU A 413 8.17 6.65 20.88
CA LEU A 413 8.09 5.20 21.00
C LEU A 413 9.19 4.71 21.94
N TYR A 414 8.88 3.69 22.74
CA TYR A 414 9.85 3.03 23.60
C TYR A 414 9.70 1.52 23.52
N GLN A 415 10.82 0.82 23.39
CA GLN A 415 10.89 -0.64 23.46
C GLN A 415 12.28 -1.07 23.94
N GLU A 416 12.37 -1.82 25.05
CA GLU A 416 13.61 -2.43 25.52
C GLU A 416 14.82 -1.49 25.58
N GLY A 417 14.63 -0.27 26.06
CA GLY A 417 15.70 0.73 26.17
C GLY A 417 15.89 1.61 24.93
N GLU A 418 15.38 1.20 23.77
CA GLU A 418 15.40 2.06 22.58
C GLU A 418 14.28 3.12 22.65
N ARG A 419 14.62 4.35 22.30
CA ARG A 419 13.69 5.49 22.26
C ARG A 419 13.77 6.17 20.90
N VAL A 420 12.60 6.34 20.29
CA VAL A 420 12.44 7.06 19.03
C VAL A 420 11.42 8.15 19.22
N LEU A 421 11.69 9.33 18.66
CA LEU A 421 10.75 10.45 18.64
C LEU A 421 10.54 10.87 17.20
N LEU A 422 9.29 10.93 16.79
CA LEU A 422 8.84 11.27 15.44
C LEU A 422 8.09 12.58 15.49
N TRP A 423 8.42 13.51 14.59
CA TRP A 423 7.69 14.76 14.44
C TRP A 423 7.18 14.93 13.02
N PHE A 424 5.92 15.32 12.89
CA PHE A 424 5.21 15.52 11.62
C PHE A 424 4.72 16.94 11.53
N ASN A 425 5.00 17.62 10.41
CA ASN A 425 4.51 18.97 10.13
C ASN A 425 3.95 19.04 8.70
N ALA A 426 2.63 18.92 8.55
CA ALA A 426 1.93 19.12 7.28
C ALA A 426 1.64 20.60 6.97
N GLY A 427 1.96 21.52 7.88
CA GLY A 427 1.90 22.96 7.64
C GLY A 427 3.00 23.43 6.69
N HIS A 428 2.84 24.64 6.14
CA HIS A 428 3.85 25.24 5.25
C HIS A 428 4.95 25.98 6.01
N GLU A 429 4.65 26.44 7.21
CA GLU A 429 5.57 27.16 8.07
C GLU A 429 6.39 26.21 8.94
N ALA A 430 7.63 26.62 9.25
CA ALA A 430 8.46 25.89 10.20
C ALA A 430 7.90 26.02 11.63
N ALA A 431 8.04 24.96 12.41
CA ALA A 431 7.65 24.92 13.82
C ALA A 431 8.88 24.81 14.72
N ILE A 432 8.87 25.58 15.82
CA ILE A 432 9.85 25.41 16.90
C ILE A 432 9.29 24.37 17.86
N LEU A 433 10.05 23.30 18.07
CA LEU A 433 9.66 22.17 18.90
C LEU A 433 10.36 22.26 20.26
N THR A 434 9.63 22.00 21.33
CA THR A 434 10.19 21.63 22.63
C THR A 434 10.28 20.12 22.70
N LEU A 435 11.48 19.56 22.75
CA LEU A 435 11.68 18.11 22.80
C LEU A 435 11.38 17.56 24.19
N PRO A 436 10.66 16.42 24.31
CA PRO A 436 10.42 15.80 25.61
C PRO A 436 11.72 15.31 26.24
N ALA A 437 11.83 15.45 27.56
CA ALA A 437 13.01 14.97 28.29
C ALA A 437 13.07 13.43 28.28
N ILE A 438 14.27 12.87 28.09
CA ILE A 438 14.50 11.41 28.17
C ILE A 438 14.80 11.04 29.63
N HIS A 439 15.89 11.58 30.18
CA HIS A 439 16.36 11.44 31.56
C HIS A 439 17.42 12.53 31.83
N ALA A 440 17.93 12.62 33.05
CA ALA A 440 18.97 13.61 33.38
C ALA A 440 20.25 13.33 32.54
N GLY A 441 20.61 14.27 31.67
CA GLY A 441 21.79 14.19 30.79
C GLY A 441 21.57 13.46 29.46
N GLY A 442 20.37 12.95 29.16
CA GLY A 442 20.02 12.36 27.86
C GLY A 442 19.60 13.43 26.85
N GLY A 443 19.87 13.18 25.57
CA GLY A 443 19.49 14.05 24.47
C GLY A 443 18.94 13.26 23.29
N TRP A 444 18.47 13.99 22.28
CA TRP A 444 17.95 13.44 21.04
C TRP A 444 18.90 13.73 19.89
N ARG A 445 19.13 12.75 19.03
CA ARG A 445 19.91 12.92 17.79
C ARG A 445 18.99 12.71 16.59
N VAL A 446 19.02 13.61 15.62
CA VAL A 446 18.32 13.45 14.35
C VAL A 446 18.88 12.24 13.61
N ALA A 447 18.02 11.28 13.29
CA ALA A 447 18.33 10.12 12.47
C ALA A 447 17.87 10.30 11.02
N CYS A 448 16.81 11.09 10.80
CA CYS A 448 16.31 11.45 9.47
C CYS A 448 15.58 12.79 9.51
N ASP A 449 15.84 13.66 8.53
CA ASP A 449 15.04 14.86 8.23
C ASP A 449 14.59 14.78 6.76
N SER A 450 13.30 14.63 6.52
CA SER A 450 12.74 14.50 5.18
C SER A 450 12.84 15.79 4.35
N SER A 451 12.95 16.96 4.99
CA SER A 451 13.03 18.23 4.29
C SER A 451 14.34 18.38 3.51
N THR A 452 15.43 17.87 4.06
CA THR A 452 16.79 17.94 3.50
C THR A 452 17.29 16.62 2.95
N ALA A 453 16.52 15.52 3.12
CA ALA A 453 16.99 14.15 2.90
C ALA A 453 18.21 13.75 3.76
N GLN A 454 18.44 14.44 4.87
CA GLN A 454 19.55 14.16 5.78
C GLN A 454 19.26 12.95 6.64
N LEU A 455 20.25 12.04 6.76
CA LEU A 455 20.14 10.76 7.49
C LEU A 455 20.99 10.72 8.77
N SER A 456 21.56 11.81 9.16
CA SER A 456 22.20 12.02 10.45
C SER A 456 22.28 13.51 10.68
N GLY A 457 22.14 13.94 11.91
CA GLY A 457 22.08 15.36 12.20
C GLY A 457 22.49 15.69 13.63
N ASP A 458 22.17 16.91 14.00
CA ASP A 458 22.57 17.50 15.25
C ASP A 458 21.95 16.80 16.46
N VAL A 459 22.65 16.91 17.57
CA VAL A 459 22.14 16.50 18.89
C VAL A 459 21.47 17.72 19.53
N SER A 460 20.28 17.52 20.08
CA SER A 460 19.56 18.54 20.84
C SER A 460 18.98 17.96 22.11
N GLU A 461 19.00 18.75 23.17
CA GLU A 461 18.41 18.37 24.46
C GLU A 461 17.01 18.95 24.68
N LYS A 462 16.71 20.10 24.08
CA LYS A 462 15.51 20.86 24.44
C LYS A 462 14.70 21.45 23.30
N ILE A 463 15.35 22.02 22.29
CA ILE A 463 14.68 22.79 21.23
C ILE A 463 15.17 22.33 19.87
N ALA A 464 14.25 22.17 18.92
CA ALA A 464 14.54 21.84 17.54
C ALA A 464 13.69 22.66 16.57
N LEU A 465 14.13 22.78 15.33
CA LEU A 465 13.36 23.35 14.23
C LEU A 465 12.86 22.25 13.33
N LEU A 466 11.56 22.21 13.08
CA LEU A 466 10.91 21.31 12.11
C LEU A 466 10.42 22.15 10.93
N ASN A 467 10.97 21.95 9.77
CA ASN A 467 10.53 22.63 8.56
C ASN A 467 9.07 22.29 8.20
N GLY A 468 8.40 23.19 7.48
CA GLY A 468 7.10 22.90 6.93
C GLY A 468 7.14 21.76 5.92
N ARG A 469 6.07 20.98 5.82
CA ARG A 469 5.94 19.83 4.90
C ARG A 469 7.04 18.80 5.12
N SER A 470 7.29 18.42 6.38
CA SER A 470 8.38 17.49 6.71
C SER A 470 8.11 16.58 7.90
N VAL A 471 8.90 15.53 7.97
CA VAL A 471 8.99 14.57 9.08
C VAL A 471 10.41 14.52 9.57
N GLN A 472 10.61 14.56 10.89
CA GLN A 472 11.89 14.27 11.53
C GLN A 472 11.81 13.02 12.39
N VAL A 473 12.85 12.20 12.32
CA VAL A 473 13.05 11.00 13.15
C VAL A 473 14.24 11.26 14.05
N TRP A 474 14.04 11.11 15.34
CA TRP A 474 15.05 11.29 16.37
C TRP A 474 15.26 10.00 17.15
N VAL A 475 16.50 9.72 17.53
CA VAL A 475 16.87 8.59 18.37
C VAL A 475 17.40 9.11 19.70
N GLY A 476 16.94 8.54 20.80
CA GLY A 476 17.38 8.89 22.15
C GLY A 476 18.82 8.44 22.39
N LEU A 477 19.60 9.33 22.99
CA LEU A 477 20.96 9.06 23.46
C LEU A 477 20.89 8.63 24.92
N ASN A 478 21.52 7.51 25.24
CA ASN A 478 21.63 6.98 26.62
C ASN A 478 22.74 7.67 27.40
#